data_2e695cd1c1600ba8768ccf028ae20a5f
#
_entry.id   2e695cd1c1600ba8768ccf028ae20a5f
#
_cell.length_a   1.000
_cell.length_b   1.000
_cell.length_c   1.000
_cell.angle_alpha   90.00
_cell.angle_beta   90.00
_cell.angle_gamma   90.00
#
_symmetry.space_group_name_H-M   'P 1'
#
loop_
_entity.id
_entity.type
_entity.pdbx_description
1 polymer ?
#
loop_
_entity_poly.entity_id
_entity_poly.type
_entity_poly.pdbx_seq_one_letter_code
_entity_poly.pdbx_strand_id
1 'polypeptide(L)'
;MKIGIPRALLYYRYHVLWETFFRELGHETIASPHTNKTLMDAGSHYAIDENCLSSKLFFGHVSALEGKCDAVFVPRIANYGKDGVMCSRFEALYDMAANTFRDHDIKFITCNVDLQQKCPEEQAYMMLGVSLGASESQAKEAYQKAYAAWQKAHEKHIQEEEAKLHDDRIKILVVGHSYNLYDEYIGKPIMKGIEQLDAVPICSDAVDLKQAQTDSLNICKAVPWIMNRELLGSISKYHNDVDGIILLTAFPCG
;
A
#
# COMPACT_ATOMS: atom_id res chain seq x y z
N MET A 1 -19.56 7.10 11.42
CA MET A 1 -19.66 6.71 10.00
C MET A 1 -19.02 5.36 9.81
N LYS A 2 -19.45 4.61 8.80
CA LYS A 2 -18.79 3.39 8.31
C LYS A 2 -17.96 3.74 7.07
N ILE A 3 -16.65 3.60 7.16
CA ILE A 3 -15.71 4.00 6.12
C ILE A 3 -15.21 2.76 5.37
N GLY A 4 -15.42 2.75 4.05
CA GLY A 4 -14.95 1.71 3.15
C GLY A 4 -13.48 1.89 2.81
N ILE A 5 -12.69 0.83 2.92
CA ILE A 5 -11.27 0.83 2.55
C ILE A 5 -11.06 -0.20 1.43
N PRO A 6 -10.73 0.23 0.20
CA PRO A 6 -10.38 -0.67 -0.88
C PRO A 6 -9.16 -1.51 -0.53
N ARG A 7 -9.29 -2.86 -0.54
CA ARG A 7 -8.19 -3.80 -0.26
C ARG A 7 -7.28 -3.94 -1.47
N ALA A 8 -6.67 -2.83 -1.86
CA ALA A 8 -5.78 -2.74 -3.01
C ALA A 8 -4.75 -1.64 -2.80
N LEU A 9 -3.69 -1.63 -3.60
CA LEU A 9 -2.63 -0.64 -3.58
C LEU A 9 -2.07 -0.44 -2.16
N LEU A 10 -2.08 0.80 -1.64
CA LEU A 10 -1.50 1.15 -0.35
C LEU A 10 -2.21 0.53 0.87
N TYR A 11 -3.36 -0.14 0.69
CA TYR A 11 -4.02 -0.89 1.76
C TYR A 11 -3.05 -1.87 2.43
N TYR A 12 -2.33 -2.65 1.65
CA TYR A 12 -1.44 -3.69 2.16
C TYR A 12 -0.29 -3.14 3.02
N ARG A 13 0.06 -1.88 2.82
CA ARG A 13 1.08 -1.19 3.61
C ARG A 13 0.49 -0.43 4.81
N TYR A 14 -0.67 0.21 4.64
CA TYR A 14 -1.16 1.22 5.58
C TYR A 14 -2.49 0.88 6.26
N HIS A 15 -3.07 -0.32 6.04
CA HIS A 15 -4.38 -0.64 6.64
C HIS A 15 -4.39 -0.48 8.17
N VAL A 16 -3.32 -0.87 8.87
CA VAL A 16 -3.21 -0.71 10.34
C VAL A 16 -3.28 0.77 10.73
N LEU A 17 -2.60 1.66 9.99
CA LEU A 17 -2.66 3.10 10.21
C LEU A 17 -4.09 3.60 9.99
N TRP A 18 -4.69 3.26 8.85
CA TRP A 18 -6.02 3.76 8.47
C TRP A 18 -7.12 3.28 9.41
N GLU A 19 -7.16 1.98 9.69
CA GLU A 19 -8.16 1.38 10.58
C GLU A 19 -8.02 1.93 12.00
N THR A 20 -6.79 2.13 12.50
CA THR A 20 -6.55 2.72 13.81
C THR A 20 -6.95 4.19 13.83
N PHE A 21 -6.58 4.98 12.84
CA PHE A 21 -6.92 6.40 12.75
C PHE A 21 -8.44 6.62 12.79
N PHE A 22 -9.18 5.92 11.95
CA PHE A 22 -10.64 6.05 11.90
C PHE A 22 -11.31 5.55 13.19
N ARG A 23 -10.82 4.46 13.76
CA ARG A 23 -11.33 3.94 15.05
C ARG A 23 -11.11 4.92 16.21
N GLU A 24 -9.94 5.56 16.30
CA GLU A 24 -9.66 6.59 17.31
C GLU A 24 -10.57 7.82 17.16
N LEU A 25 -11.05 8.08 15.97
CA LEU A 25 -12.06 9.14 15.71
C LEU A 25 -13.51 8.66 15.88
N GLY A 26 -13.75 7.43 16.35
CA GLY A 26 -15.07 6.87 16.58
C GLY A 26 -15.80 6.42 15.30
N HIS A 27 -15.07 6.12 14.24
CA HIS A 27 -15.62 5.58 12.99
C HIS A 27 -15.37 4.07 12.87
N GLU A 28 -16.31 3.37 12.22
CA GLU A 28 -16.12 1.98 11.81
C GLU A 28 -15.44 1.91 10.46
N THR A 29 -14.65 0.86 10.23
CA THR A 29 -14.05 0.59 8.92
C THR A 29 -14.53 -0.74 8.37
N ILE A 30 -14.68 -0.82 7.06
CA ILE A 30 -14.92 -2.07 6.33
C ILE A 30 -13.95 -2.14 5.15
N ALA A 31 -13.13 -3.19 5.11
CA ALA A 31 -12.34 -3.48 3.92
C ALA A 31 -13.20 -4.20 2.87
N SER A 32 -12.95 -3.93 1.60
CA SER A 32 -13.55 -4.71 0.51
C SER A 32 -13.12 -6.19 0.60
N PRO A 33 -13.86 -7.12 -0.01
CA PRO A 33 -13.49 -8.55 0.00
C PRO A 33 -12.08 -8.80 -0.53
N HIS A 34 -11.57 -10.01 -0.32
CA HIS A 34 -10.32 -10.43 -0.95
C HIS A 34 -10.45 -10.46 -2.48
N THR A 35 -9.37 -10.12 -3.17
CA THR A 35 -9.31 -10.11 -4.64
C THR A 35 -9.67 -11.49 -5.20
N ASN A 36 -10.51 -11.48 -6.20
CA ASN A 36 -10.94 -12.63 -6.96
C ASN A 36 -11.24 -12.24 -8.41
N LYS A 37 -11.58 -13.23 -9.23
CA LYS A 37 -11.85 -12.98 -10.65
C LYS A 37 -12.95 -11.93 -10.88
N THR A 38 -14.02 -11.95 -10.10
CA THR A 38 -15.14 -10.99 -10.23
C THR A 38 -14.67 -9.55 -9.98
N LEU A 39 -13.85 -9.32 -8.95
CA LEU A 39 -13.28 -8.01 -8.66
C LEU A 39 -12.30 -7.56 -9.75
N MET A 40 -11.52 -8.49 -10.30
CA MET A 40 -10.60 -8.19 -11.40
C MET A 40 -11.37 -7.81 -12.68
N ASP A 41 -12.41 -8.57 -13.01
CA ASP A 41 -13.25 -8.29 -14.20
C ASP A 41 -13.96 -6.92 -14.04
N ALA A 42 -14.52 -6.64 -12.85
CA ALA A 42 -15.12 -5.33 -12.55
C ALA A 42 -14.09 -4.20 -12.66
N GLY A 43 -12.90 -4.38 -12.09
CA GLY A 43 -11.83 -3.39 -12.16
C GLY A 43 -11.35 -3.13 -13.59
N SER A 44 -11.30 -4.17 -14.42
CA SER A 44 -10.96 -4.05 -15.84
C SER A 44 -12.04 -3.31 -16.64
N HIS A 45 -13.32 -3.44 -16.23
CA HIS A 45 -14.42 -2.70 -16.84
C HIS A 45 -14.33 -1.18 -16.56
N TYR A 46 -13.97 -0.79 -15.33
CA TYR A 46 -13.86 0.61 -14.94
C TYR A 46 -12.54 1.29 -15.33
N ALA A 47 -11.51 0.51 -15.61
CA ALA A 47 -10.18 1.03 -15.93
C ALA A 47 -9.95 1.12 -17.44
N ILE A 48 -9.10 2.05 -17.86
CA ILE A 48 -8.55 2.07 -19.21
C ILE A 48 -7.50 0.96 -19.37
N ASP A 49 -7.27 0.52 -20.61
CA ASP A 49 -6.39 -0.62 -20.89
C ASP A 49 -4.95 -0.40 -20.43
N GLU A 50 -4.45 0.82 -20.48
CA GLU A 50 -3.09 1.22 -20.09
C GLU A 50 -2.88 1.30 -18.57
N ASN A 51 -3.91 1.10 -17.75
CA ASN A 51 -3.75 1.03 -16.31
C ASN A 51 -3.01 -0.26 -15.91
N CYS A 52 -2.07 -0.14 -14.95
CA CYS A 52 -1.46 -1.31 -14.36
C CYS A 52 -2.50 -2.19 -13.67
N LEU A 53 -2.23 -3.50 -13.55
CA LEU A 53 -3.14 -4.46 -12.95
C LEU A 53 -3.59 -4.04 -11.54
N SER A 54 -2.65 -3.54 -10.72
CA SER A 54 -2.95 -3.11 -9.35
C SER A 54 -3.93 -1.94 -9.30
N SER A 55 -3.87 -1.00 -10.26
CA SER A 55 -4.86 0.08 -10.39
C SER A 55 -6.21 -0.44 -10.89
N LYS A 56 -6.22 -1.43 -11.79
CA LYS A 56 -7.47 -2.09 -12.21
C LYS A 56 -8.17 -2.75 -11.02
N LEU A 57 -7.42 -3.52 -10.24
CA LEU A 57 -7.96 -4.13 -9.01
C LEU A 57 -8.52 -3.09 -8.05
N PHE A 58 -7.84 -1.95 -7.88
CA PHE A 58 -8.34 -0.87 -7.02
C PHE A 58 -9.76 -0.42 -7.40
N PHE A 59 -10.05 -0.22 -8.68
CA PHE A 59 -11.40 0.15 -9.13
C PHE A 59 -12.43 -0.96 -8.86
N GLY A 60 -12.06 -2.23 -9.03
CA GLY A 60 -12.91 -3.35 -8.66
C GLY A 60 -13.22 -3.38 -7.16
N HIS A 61 -12.23 -3.07 -6.31
CA HIS A 61 -12.41 -2.96 -4.88
C HIS A 61 -13.27 -1.76 -4.46
N VAL A 62 -13.16 -0.62 -5.16
CA VAL A 62 -14.04 0.54 -4.95
C VAL A 62 -15.48 0.17 -5.28
N SER A 63 -15.74 -0.42 -6.46
CA SER A 63 -17.10 -0.83 -6.85
C SER A 63 -17.74 -1.82 -5.87
N ALA A 64 -16.94 -2.71 -5.29
CA ALA A 64 -17.42 -3.68 -4.31
C ALA A 64 -17.84 -3.08 -2.96
N LEU A 65 -17.52 -1.81 -2.70
CA LEU A 65 -17.90 -1.07 -1.49
C LEU A 65 -19.16 -0.22 -1.67
N GLU A 66 -19.67 -0.08 -2.89
CA GLU A 66 -20.91 0.65 -3.17
C GLU A 66 -22.06 0.07 -2.35
N GLY A 67 -22.83 0.94 -1.69
CA GLY A 67 -23.96 0.57 -0.82
C GLY A 67 -23.57 -0.15 0.50
N LYS A 68 -22.28 -0.33 0.82
CA LYS A 68 -21.81 -1.05 2.02
C LYS A 68 -21.20 -0.15 3.09
N CYS A 69 -20.93 1.11 2.76
CA CYS A 69 -20.32 2.11 3.65
C CYS A 69 -20.87 3.49 3.35
N ASP A 70 -20.65 4.43 4.29
CA ASP A 70 -21.10 5.82 4.15
C ASP A 70 -20.17 6.64 3.24
N ALA A 71 -18.89 6.26 3.18
CA ALA A 71 -17.88 6.86 2.30
C ALA A 71 -16.70 5.89 2.08
N VAL A 72 -16.05 6.00 0.93
CA VAL A 72 -14.83 5.24 0.60
C VAL A 72 -13.61 6.13 0.78
N PHE A 73 -12.64 5.65 1.55
CA PHE A 73 -11.38 6.36 1.76
C PHE A 73 -10.40 6.07 0.61
N VAL A 74 -9.94 7.13 -0.03
CA VAL A 74 -8.95 7.08 -1.12
C VAL A 74 -7.86 8.13 -0.83
N PRO A 75 -6.71 7.73 -0.29
CA PRO A 75 -5.62 8.66 -0.02
C PRO A 75 -5.01 9.17 -1.33
N ARG A 76 -4.63 10.44 -1.34
CA ARG A 76 -3.81 11.06 -2.37
C ARG A 76 -2.41 11.25 -1.77
N ILE A 77 -1.41 10.57 -2.32
CA ILE A 77 -0.02 10.68 -1.87
C ILE A 77 0.85 11.04 -3.06
N ALA A 78 1.28 12.29 -3.14
CA ALA A 78 2.15 12.79 -4.19
C ALA A 78 3.63 12.54 -3.86
N ASN A 79 4.05 12.93 -2.65
CA ASN A 79 5.44 12.79 -2.22
C ASN A 79 5.61 12.97 -0.71
N TYR A 80 6.74 12.46 -0.22
CA TYR A 80 7.29 12.69 1.12
C TYR A 80 8.52 13.62 1.06
N GLY A 81 8.55 14.54 0.09
CA GLY A 81 9.63 15.47 -0.17
C GLY A 81 10.28 15.24 -1.53
N LYS A 82 11.37 16.00 -1.81
CA LYS A 82 12.04 16.01 -3.12
C LYS A 82 12.53 14.62 -3.55
N ASP A 83 13.06 13.86 -2.61
CA ASP A 83 13.61 12.52 -2.87
C ASP A 83 12.61 11.38 -2.56
N GLY A 84 11.37 11.73 -2.20
CA GLY A 84 10.32 10.79 -1.83
C GLY A 84 9.11 10.85 -2.75
N VAL A 85 9.32 10.94 -4.06
CA VAL A 85 8.24 11.02 -5.06
C VAL A 85 7.53 9.67 -5.18
N MET A 86 6.20 9.72 -5.19
CA MET A 86 5.35 8.55 -5.43
C MET A 86 5.03 8.41 -6.93
N CYS A 87 4.63 7.22 -7.35
CA CYS A 87 4.07 7.04 -8.69
C CYS A 87 2.85 7.96 -8.86
N SER A 88 2.74 8.62 -10.02
CA SER A 88 1.66 9.57 -10.33
C SER A 88 0.24 9.00 -10.17
N ARG A 89 0.09 7.66 -10.19
CA ARG A 89 -1.18 7.00 -9.89
C ARG A 89 -1.63 7.21 -8.46
N PHE A 90 -0.73 7.29 -7.48
CA PHE A 90 -1.08 7.57 -6.09
C PHE A 90 -1.44 9.04 -5.86
N GLU A 91 -0.81 9.95 -6.61
CA GLU A 91 -1.18 11.36 -6.60
C GLU A 91 -2.58 11.60 -7.20
N ALA A 92 -2.88 10.95 -8.32
CA ALA A 92 -4.15 11.11 -9.04
C ALA A 92 -5.26 10.16 -8.57
N LEU A 93 -5.00 9.27 -7.59
CA LEU A 93 -5.89 8.14 -7.28
C LEU A 93 -7.31 8.57 -6.91
N TYR A 94 -7.42 9.64 -6.10
CA TYR A 94 -8.72 10.20 -5.72
C TYR A 94 -9.48 10.74 -6.92
N ASP A 95 -8.82 11.53 -7.76
CA ASP A 95 -9.46 12.14 -8.93
C ASP A 95 -9.89 11.06 -9.95
N MET A 96 -9.07 10.04 -10.12
CA MET A 96 -9.40 8.89 -10.96
C MET A 96 -10.63 8.16 -10.42
N ALA A 97 -10.70 7.87 -9.11
CA ALA A 97 -11.84 7.22 -8.49
C ALA A 97 -13.10 8.09 -8.60
N ALA A 98 -13.02 9.36 -8.20
CA ALA A 98 -14.15 10.29 -8.24
C ALA A 98 -14.73 10.49 -9.65
N ASN A 99 -13.86 10.55 -10.68
CA ASN A 99 -14.31 10.66 -12.06
C ASN A 99 -14.89 9.35 -12.61
N THR A 100 -14.27 8.21 -12.30
CA THR A 100 -14.74 6.89 -12.75
C THR A 100 -16.12 6.57 -12.19
N PHE A 101 -16.35 6.87 -10.92
CA PHE A 101 -17.60 6.56 -10.21
C PHE A 101 -18.53 7.77 -10.04
N ARG A 102 -18.40 8.82 -10.87
CA ARG A 102 -19.20 10.06 -10.76
C ARG A 102 -20.71 9.84 -10.89
N ASP A 103 -21.13 8.79 -11.60
CA ASP A 103 -22.53 8.43 -11.82
C ASP A 103 -23.01 7.34 -10.84
N HIS A 104 -22.20 6.97 -9.85
CA HIS A 104 -22.48 5.99 -8.81
C HIS A 104 -22.78 6.68 -7.47
N ASP A 105 -23.53 6.00 -6.60
CA ASP A 105 -23.81 6.50 -5.24
C ASP A 105 -22.66 6.14 -4.28
N ILE A 106 -21.46 6.65 -4.59
CA ILE A 106 -20.25 6.47 -3.78
C ILE A 106 -19.73 7.85 -3.36
N LYS A 107 -19.67 8.09 -2.04
CA LYS A 107 -18.97 9.26 -1.48
C LYS A 107 -17.50 8.91 -1.26
N PHE A 108 -16.62 9.82 -1.61
CA PHE A 108 -15.20 9.66 -1.37
C PHE A 108 -14.69 10.63 -0.31
N ILE A 109 -13.81 10.14 0.55
CA ILE A 109 -12.99 10.95 1.47
C ILE A 109 -11.52 10.72 1.19
N THR A 110 -10.70 11.75 1.41
CA THR A 110 -9.27 11.71 1.07
C THR A 110 -8.44 12.44 2.11
N CYS A 111 -7.18 12.06 2.24
CA CYS A 111 -6.11 12.91 2.76
C CYS A 111 -5.13 13.21 1.61
N ASN A 112 -4.52 14.39 1.63
CA ASN A 112 -3.59 14.83 0.58
C ASN A 112 -2.19 15.01 1.17
N VAL A 113 -1.32 14.02 0.97
CA VAL A 113 0.07 14.06 1.43
C VAL A 113 0.95 14.60 0.31
N ASP A 114 1.47 15.80 0.51
CA ASP A 114 2.36 16.49 -0.45
C ASP A 114 3.30 17.43 0.30
N LEU A 115 4.45 16.90 0.70
CA LEU A 115 5.45 17.68 1.46
C LEU A 115 6.03 18.83 0.64
N GLN A 116 6.11 18.70 -0.69
CA GLN A 116 6.58 19.79 -1.56
C GLN A 116 5.60 20.97 -1.57
N GLN A 117 4.30 20.71 -1.36
CA GLN A 117 3.25 21.71 -1.14
C GLN A 117 3.04 22.05 0.35
N LYS A 118 4.00 21.72 1.21
CA LYS A 118 3.97 21.97 2.67
C LYS A 118 2.82 21.27 3.40
N CYS A 119 2.35 20.14 2.89
CA CYS A 119 1.36 19.30 3.53
C CYS A 119 1.97 17.93 3.90
N PRO A 120 2.70 17.83 5.03
CA PRO A 120 3.23 16.56 5.51
C PRO A 120 2.11 15.61 5.94
N GLU A 121 2.44 14.33 6.08
CA GLU A 121 1.47 13.27 6.36
C GLU A 121 0.63 13.55 7.62
N GLU A 122 1.24 13.94 8.76
CA GLU A 122 0.50 14.30 9.98
C GLU A 122 -0.55 15.37 9.71
N GLN A 123 -0.16 16.44 8.98
CA GLN A 123 -1.09 17.54 8.67
C GLN A 123 -2.24 17.08 7.75
N ALA A 124 -1.95 16.22 6.77
CA ALA A 124 -2.96 15.68 5.87
C ALA A 124 -4.02 14.86 6.63
N TYR A 125 -3.59 14.01 7.57
CA TYR A 125 -4.51 13.26 8.43
C TYR A 125 -5.25 14.16 9.44
N MET A 126 -4.59 15.17 10.00
CA MET A 126 -5.28 16.16 10.85
C MET A 126 -6.41 16.86 10.10
N MET A 127 -6.15 17.32 8.87
CA MET A 127 -7.17 17.96 8.03
C MET A 127 -8.32 17.00 7.71
N LEU A 128 -8.02 15.72 7.42
CA LEU A 128 -9.05 14.70 7.23
C LEU A 128 -9.88 14.52 8.49
N GLY A 129 -9.26 14.39 9.67
CA GLY A 129 -9.98 14.23 10.94
C GLY A 129 -10.91 15.42 11.24
N VAL A 130 -10.44 16.64 11.01
CA VAL A 130 -11.26 17.85 11.16
C VAL A 130 -12.44 17.86 10.18
N SER A 131 -12.23 17.43 8.93
CA SER A 131 -13.33 17.33 7.94
C SER A 131 -14.39 16.29 8.33
N LEU A 132 -14.02 15.32 9.16
CA LEU A 132 -14.92 14.30 9.71
C LEU A 132 -15.55 14.70 11.05
N GLY A 133 -15.31 15.94 11.52
CA GLY A 133 -15.94 16.52 12.71
C GLY A 133 -15.11 16.42 13.99
N ALA A 134 -13.88 15.95 13.96
CA ALA A 134 -12.98 15.95 15.11
C ALA A 134 -12.36 17.34 15.33
N SER A 135 -11.94 17.65 16.58
CA SER A 135 -11.05 18.79 16.81
C SER A 135 -9.64 18.50 16.28
N GLU A 136 -8.85 19.55 16.03
CA GLU A 136 -7.46 19.40 15.62
C GLU A 136 -6.64 18.55 16.59
N SER A 137 -6.85 18.74 17.89
CA SER A 137 -6.16 17.94 18.94
C SER A 137 -6.54 16.48 18.86
N GLN A 138 -7.82 16.14 18.69
CA GLN A 138 -8.28 14.76 18.55
C GLN A 138 -7.74 14.12 17.28
N ALA A 139 -7.77 14.85 16.16
CA ALA A 139 -7.25 14.35 14.88
C ALA A 139 -5.73 14.08 14.94
N LYS A 140 -4.98 14.98 15.60
CA LYS A 140 -3.54 14.81 15.82
C LYS A 140 -3.24 13.60 16.70
N GLU A 141 -3.92 13.47 17.83
CA GLU A 141 -3.74 12.33 18.74
C GLU A 141 -4.09 11.01 18.05
N ALA A 142 -5.19 10.96 17.30
CA ALA A 142 -5.60 9.79 16.52
C ALA A 142 -4.52 9.39 15.50
N TYR A 143 -3.95 10.37 14.77
CA TYR A 143 -2.86 10.09 13.84
C TYR A 143 -1.62 9.55 14.55
N GLN A 144 -1.19 10.15 15.65
CA GLN A 144 0.00 9.70 16.38
C GLN A 144 -0.16 8.27 16.91
N LYS A 145 -1.32 7.90 17.44
CA LYS A 145 -1.63 6.53 17.86
C LYS A 145 -1.63 5.57 16.66
N ALA A 146 -2.23 5.98 15.56
CA ALA A 146 -2.30 5.19 14.33
C ALA A 146 -0.92 4.96 13.72
N TYR A 147 -0.08 5.99 13.69
CA TYR A 147 1.28 5.89 13.19
C TYR A 147 2.14 4.97 14.06
N ALA A 148 2.04 5.10 15.39
CA ALA A 148 2.74 4.20 16.32
C ALA A 148 2.29 2.73 16.16
N ALA A 149 1.00 2.48 15.97
CA ALA A 149 0.47 1.14 15.72
C ALA A 149 1.00 0.56 14.39
N TRP A 150 1.05 1.38 13.34
CA TRP A 150 1.61 0.99 12.05
C TRP A 150 3.12 0.68 12.15
N GLN A 151 3.91 1.53 12.83
CA GLN A 151 5.34 1.30 13.02
C GLN A 151 5.58 -0.04 13.73
N LYS A 152 4.86 -0.31 14.82
CA LYS A 152 4.96 -1.57 15.55
C LYS A 152 4.61 -2.78 14.68
N ALA A 153 3.57 -2.66 13.84
CA ALA A 153 3.18 -3.74 12.91
C ALA A 153 4.24 -3.97 11.85
N HIS A 154 4.85 -2.89 11.33
CA HIS A 154 5.91 -2.97 10.34
C HIS A 154 7.20 -3.56 10.91
N GLU A 155 7.61 -3.15 12.11
CA GLU A 155 8.75 -3.74 12.83
C GLU A 155 8.57 -5.25 13.07
N LYS A 156 7.36 -5.63 13.49
CA LYS A 156 7.01 -7.06 13.66
C LYS A 156 7.12 -7.82 12.34
N HIS A 157 6.63 -7.24 11.26
CA HIS A 157 6.72 -7.83 9.93
C HIS A 157 8.17 -8.04 9.49
N ILE A 158 9.05 -7.06 9.72
CA ILE A 158 10.49 -7.19 9.46
C ILE A 158 11.06 -8.38 10.23
N GLN A 159 10.78 -8.48 11.54
CA GLN A 159 11.28 -9.56 12.38
C GLN A 159 10.79 -10.94 11.90
N GLU A 160 9.53 -11.04 11.48
CA GLU A 160 8.94 -12.29 10.96
C GLU A 160 9.60 -12.71 9.64
N GLU A 161 9.91 -11.79 8.73
CA GLU A 161 10.57 -12.10 7.48
C GLU A 161 12.08 -12.39 7.69
N GLU A 162 12.77 -11.64 8.54
CA GLU A 162 14.18 -11.91 8.89
C GLU A 162 14.37 -13.26 9.59
N ALA A 163 13.41 -13.70 10.38
CA ALA A 163 13.46 -15.03 11.00
C ALA A 163 13.48 -16.17 9.97
N LYS A 164 12.89 -15.98 8.78
CA LYS A 164 12.90 -16.96 7.69
C LYS A 164 14.28 -17.13 7.06
N LEU A 165 15.19 -16.15 7.20
CA LEU A 165 16.57 -16.26 6.69
C LEU A 165 17.36 -17.37 7.39
N HIS A 166 16.94 -17.79 8.57
CA HIS A 166 17.57 -18.89 9.32
C HIS A 166 17.00 -20.28 8.97
N ASP A 167 16.08 -20.39 8.02
CA ASP A 167 15.57 -21.67 7.53
C ASP A 167 16.64 -22.36 6.67
N ASP A 168 16.76 -23.69 6.80
CA ASP A 168 17.76 -24.49 6.05
C ASP A 168 17.36 -24.74 4.59
N ARG A 169 16.09 -24.49 4.24
CA ARG A 169 15.58 -24.64 2.86
C ARG A 169 16.08 -23.52 1.96
N ILE A 170 15.88 -23.72 0.65
CA ILE A 170 16.14 -22.68 -0.37
C ILE A 170 15.31 -21.43 -0.05
N LYS A 171 15.96 -20.28 0.06
CA LYS A 171 15.35 -18.98 0.35
C LYS A 171 15.23 -18.18 -0.93
N ILE A 172 14.02 -17.71 -1.24
CA ILE A 172 13.74 -16.93 -2.44
C ILE A 172 13.24 -15.55 -2.02
N LEU A 173 14.00 -14.51 -2.30
CA LEU A 173 13.52 -13.12 -2.14
C LEU A 173 12.53 -12.81 -3.25
N VAL A 174 11.27 -12.56 -2.89
CA VAL A 174 10.25 -12.12 -3.82
C VAL A 174 10.17 -10.60 -3.77
N VAL A 175 10.71 -9.97 -4.81
CA VAL A 175 10.79 -8.51 -4.93
C VAL A 175 9.56 -7.98 -5.64
N GLY A 176 8.75 -7.26 -4.91
CA GLY A 176 7.52 -6.64 -5.42
C GLY A 176 6.93 -5.67 -4.41
N HIS A 177 6.08 -4.79 -4.88
CA HIS A 177 5.33 -3.92 -3.98
C HIS A 177 4.37 -4.73 -3.11
N SER A 178 4.13 -4.30 -1.87
CA SER A 178 3.23 -4.98 -0.91
C SER A 178 1.87 -5.33 -1.52
N TYR A 179 1.31 -4.47 -2.35
CA TYR A 179 0.03 -4.72 -3.03
C TYR A 179 0.11 -5.81 -4.11
N ASN A 180 1.28 -6.16 -4.61
CA ASN A 180 1.48 -7.31 -5.49
C ASN A 180 1.78 -8.56 -4.66
N LEU A 181 2.61 -8.44 -3.60
CA LEU A 181 3.04 -9.56 -2.76
C LEU A 181 1.88 -10.22 -2.00
N TYR A 182 1.01 -9.40 -1.38
CA TYR A 182 -0.03 -9.88 -0.45
C TYR A 182 -1.42 -10.04 -1.07
N ASP A 183 -1.59 -9.63 -2.33
CA ASP A 183 -2.87 -9.81 -2.99
C ASP A 183 -3.19 -11.29 -3.22
N GLU A 184 -4.43 -11.69 -2.89
CA GLU A 184 -4.88 -13.09 -2.95
C GLU A 184 -4.87 -13.67 -4.36
N TYR A 185 -4.95 -12.83 -5.38
CA TYR A 185 -5.04 -13.22 -6.77
C TYR A 185 -3.71 -13.07 -7.53
N ILE A 186 -2.80 -12.21 -7.04
CA ILE A 186 -1.50 -11.92 -7.68
C ILE A 186 -0.36 -12.65 -6.96
N GLY A 187 0.00 -12.20 -5.77
CA GLY A 187 1.22 -12.62 -5.08
C GLY A 187 1.06 -13.92 -4.30
N LYS A 188 -0.05 -14.10 -3.60
CA LYS A 188 -0.25 -15.31 -2.78
C LYS A 188 -0.16 -16.63 -3.56
N PRO A 189 -0.66 -16.76 -4.80
CA PRO A 189 -0.42 -17.97 -5.59
C PRO A 189 1.06 -18.22 -5.86
N ILE A 190 1.86 -17.18 -6.07
CA ILE A 190 3.31 -17.28 -6.30
C ILE A 190 4.01 -17.73 -5.02
N MET A 191 3.69 -17.12 -3.87
CA MET A 191 4.23 -17.53 -2.57
C MET A 191 3.95 -19.01 -2.28
N LYS A 192 2.70 -19.43 -2.47
CA LYS A 192 2.32 -20.85 -2.32
C LYS A 192 3.05 -21.76 -3.29
N GLY A 193 3.28 -21.32 -4.54
CA GLY A 193 4.07 -22.08 -5.51
C GLY A 193 5.50 -22.30 -5.06
N ILE A 194 6.15 -21.29 -4.47
CA ILE A 194 7.49 -21.39 -3.91
C ILE A 194 7.50 -22.39 -2.74
N GLU A 195 6.54 -22.28 -1.80
CA GLU A 195 6.40 -23.19 -0.67
C GLU A 195 6.16 -24.65 -1.10
N GLN A 196 5.39 -24.88 -2.16
CA GLN A 196 5.15 -26.22 -2.72
C GLN A 196 6.41 -26.87 -3.33
N LEU A 197 7.41 -26.05 -3.69
CA LEU A 197 8.72 -26.51 -4.15
C LEU A 197 9.72 -26.68 -2.99
N ASP A 198 9.25 -26.73 -1.76
CA ASP A 198 10.06 -26.83 -0.52
C ASP A 198 11.08 -25.69 -0.38
N ALA A 199 10.71 -24.50 -0.84
CA ALA A 199 11.49 -23.27 -0.69
C ALA A 199 10.75 -22.26 0.20
N VAL A 200 11.48 -21.30 0.75
CA VAL A 200 10.96 -20.27 1.67
C VAL A 200 10.88 -18.92 0.95
N PRO A 201 9.68 -18.37 0.74
CA PRO A 201 9.55 -17.03 0.20
C PRO A 201 9.83 -15.98 1.28
N ILE A 202 10.64 -14.98 0.94
CA ILE A 202 10.96 -13.82 1.77
C ILE A 202 10.43 -12.59 1.04
N CYS A 203 9.67 -11.76 1.73
CA CYS A 203 9.04 -10.58 1.14
C CYS A 203 9.97 -9.37 1.17
N SER A 204 10.13 -8.69 0.05
CA SER A 204 11.05 -7.55 -0.10
C SER A 204 10.62 -6.28 0.62
N ASP A 205 9.34 -6.15 1.01
CA ASP A 205 8.82 -4.95 1.69
C ASP A 205 9.07 -4.96 3.21
N ALA A 206 9.64 -6.05 3.74
CA ALA A 206 10.03 -6.21 5.13
C ALA A 206 11.42 -5.62 5.41
N VAL A 207 11.56 -4.31 5.26
CA VAL A 207 12.82 -3.59 5.44
C VAL A 207 12.60 -2.28 6.19
N ASP A 208 13.63 -1.78 6.89
CA ASP A 208 13.63 -0.37 7.31
C ASP A 208 13.61 0.53 6.07
N LEU A 209 12.54 1.31 5.94
CA LEU A 209 12.26 2.08 4.72
C LEU A 209 13.32 3.15 4.44
N LYS A 210 13.83 3.81 5.48
CA LYS A 210 14.85 4.86 5.32
C LYS A 210 16.20 4.26 4.94
N GLN A 211 16.55 3.15 5.58
CA GLN A 211 17.78 2.44 5.26
C GLN A 211 17.71 1.87 3.84
N ALA A 212 16.60 1.24 3.45
CA ALA A 212 16.41 0.70 2.11
C ALA A 212 16.51 1.77 1.02
N GLN A 213 15.98 2.97 1.24
CA GLN A 213 16.14 4.09 0.31
C GLN A 213 17.60 4.49 0.14
N THR A 214 18.39 4.43 1.21
CA THR A 214 19.84 4.70 1.18
C THR A 214 20.56 3.56 0.45
N ASP A 215 20.28 2.32 0.80
CA ASP A 215 20.91 1.12 0.23
C ASP A 215 20.60 0.94 -1.26
N SER A 216 19.47 1.46 -1.73
CA SER A 216 19.12 1.46 -3.15
C SER A 216 20.18 2.11 -4.04
N LEU A 217 20.94 3.08 -3.50
CA LEU A 217 22.00 3.78 -4.21
C LEU A 217 23.18 2.88 -4.56
N ASN A 218 23.33 1.74 -3.88
CA ASN A 218 24.33 0.71 -4.22
C ASN A 218 24.02 0.03 -5.55
N ILE A 219 22.74 0.01 -5.96
CA ILE A 219 22.27 -0.64 -7.19
C ILE A 219 22.00 0.41 -8.28
N CYS A 220 21.20 1.45 -7.98
CA CYS A 220 20.83 2.46 -8.96
C CYS A 220 20.65 3.86 -8.31
N LYS A 221 21.29 4.87 -8.90
CA LYS A 221 21.23 6.26 -8.40
C LYS A 221 20.07 7.07 -8.98
N ALA A 222 19.39 6.58 -9.99
CA ALA A 222 18.44 7.35 -10.81
C ALA A 222 17.00 6.81 -10.77
N VAL A 223 16.57 6.19 -9.67
CA VAL A 223 15.19 5.70 -9.52
C VAL A 223 14.33 6.82 -8.94
N PRO A 224 13.29 7.29 -9.66
CA PRO A 224 12.50 8.44 -9.25
C PRO A 224 11.54 8.13 -8.10
N TRP A 225 10.95 6.93 -8.06
CA TRP A 225 9.90 6.60 -7.12
C TRP A 225 10.43 5.94 -5.84
N ILE A 226 9.98 6.49 -4.71
CA ILE A 226 10.44 6.06 -3.38
C ILE A 226 10.18 4.56 -3.13
N MET A 227 9.02 4.04 -3.53
CA MET A 227 8.69 2.63 -3.31
C MET A 227 9.60 1.69 -4.14
N ASN A 228 10.01 2.10 -5.35
CA ASN A 228 10.97 1.32 -6.13
C ASN A 228 12.37 1.36 -5.53
N ARG A 229 12.76 2.48 -4.92
CA ARG A 229 14.03 2.57 -4.18
C ARG A 229 14.03 1.62 -2.98
N GLU A 230 12.90 1.46 -2.30
CA GLU A 230 12.76 0.49 -1.20
C GLU A 230 12.94 -0.97 -1.70
N LEU A 231 12.41 -1.31 -2.88
CA LEU A 231 12.62 -2.62 -3.51
C LEU A 231 14.10 -2.87 -3.84
N LEU A 232 14.78 -1.90 -4.44
CA LEU A 232 16.22 -2.00 -4.71
C LEU A 232 17.04 -2.10 -3.41
N GLY A 233 16.66 -1.35 -2.38
CA GLY A 233 17.29 -1.43 -1.07
C GLY A 233 17.14 -2.81 -0.43
N SER A 234 15.98 -3.46 -0.60
CA SER A 234 15.77 -4.82 -0.11
C SER A 234 16.67 -5.83 -0.85
N ILE A 235 16.84 -5.67 -2.17
CA ILE A 235 17.81 -6.49 -2.93
C ILE A 235 19.22 -6.24 -2.39
N SER A 236 19.63 -4.98 -2.21
CA SER A 236 20.94 -4.64 -1.66
C SER A 236 21.17 -5.26 -0.29
N LYS A 237 20.13 -5.33 0.56
CA LYS A 237 20.21 -5.90 1.90
C LYS A 237 20.32 -7.43 1.89
N TYR A 238 19.48 -8.10 1.11
CA TYR A 238 19.24 -9.55 1.26
C TYR A 238 19.94 -10.43 0.21
N HIS A 239 20.54 -9.87 -0.85
CA HIS A 239 21.06 -10.65 -1.98
C HIS A 239 22.13 -11.70 -1.61
N ASN A 240 22.83 -11.51 -0.49
CA ASN A 240 23.82 -12.47 0.01
C ASN A 240 23.22 -13.53 0.97
N ASP A 241 22.01 -13.33 1.44
CA ASP A 241 21.36 -14.17 2.46
C ASP A 241 20.27 -15.08 1.85
N VAL A 242 20.04 -14.95 0.53
CA VAL A 242 19.04 -15.74 -0.20
C VAL A 242 19.68 -16.51 -1.37
N ASP A 243 19.05 -17.61 -1.76
CA ASP A 243 19.54 -18.49 -2.82
C ASP A 243 19.04 -18.05 -4.22
N GLY A 244 17.99 -17.22 -4.27
CA GLY A 244 17.43 -16.71 -5.52
C GLY A 244 16.53 -15.49 -5.33
N ILE A 245 16.26 -14.81 -6.44
CA ILE A 245 15.42 -13.62 -6.48
C ILE A 245 14.36 -13.77 -7.57
N ILE A 246 13.10 -13.50 -7.22
CA ILE A 246 11.98 -13.41 -8.16
C ILE A 246 11.47 -11.96 -8.18
N LEU A 247 11.41 -11.34 -9.36
CA LEU A 247 10.81 -10.02 -9.53
C LEU A 247 9.33 -10.17 -9.85
N LEU A 248 8.47 -9.69 -8.97
CA LEU A 248 7.01 -9.68 -9.14
C LEU A 248 6.54 -8.28 -9.49
N THR A 249 6.28 -8.05 -10.77
CA THR A 249 5.85 -6.75 -11.28
C THR A 249 4.46 -6.83 -11.92
N ALA A 250 3.68 -5.76 -11.81
CA ALA A 250 2.36 -5.64 -12.42
C ALA A 250 2.35 -4.68 -13.64
N PHE A 251 3.48 -4.04 -13.92
CA PHE A 251 3.71 -3.10 -15.03
C PHE A 251 5.21 -2.78 -15.14
N PRO A 252 5.72 -2.30 -16.31
CA PRO A 252 7.16 -2.01 -16.50
C PRO A 252 7.78 -1.00 -15.52
N CYS A 253 7.01 -0.27 -14.75
CA CYS A 253 7.50 0.71 -13.79
C CYS A 253 7.83 0.15 -12.40
N GLY A 254 7.49 -1.09 -12.10
CA GLY A 254 7.67 -1.65 -10.76
C GLY A 254 8.11 -3.07 -10.75
#